data_ad636a795af2973dde7bfcd8cb01686b
#
_entry.id   ad636a795af2973dde7bfcd8cb01686b
#
_cell.length_a   1.000
_cell.length_b   1.000
_cell.length_c   1.000
_cell.angle_alpha   90.00
_cell.angle_beta   90.00
_cell.angle_gamma   90.00
#
_symmetry.space_group_name_H-M   'P 1'
#
loop_
_entity.id
_entity.type
_entity.pdbx_description
1 polymer ?
#
loop_
_entity_poly.entity_id
_entity_poly.type
_entity_poly.pdbx_seq_one_letter_code
_entity_poly.pdbx_strand_id
1 'polypeptide(L)'
;MSDWLDQAQRLLCTGGEAAAHRNRSVCWLARAGLEYIVRDLLRDAGYEVGEASRRTQLSCLEAAYHRRQPQLAARTEYAWAALSRASHQHAYELSPTDDECRHLVALVRSLQT
;
A
#
# COMPACT_ATOMS: atom_id res chain seq x y z
N MET A 1 1.09 13.27 5.47
CA MET A 1 0.14 13.26 4.35
C MET A 1 0.76 12.59 3.15
N SER A 2 -0.01 11.78 2.46
CA SER A 2 0.55 10.95 1.41
C SER A 2 0.21 11.47 0.02
N ASP A 3 1.18 12.11 -0.63
CA ASP A 3 1.04 12.52 -2.02
C ASP A 3 0.85 11.32 -2.95
N TRP A 4 1.38 10.17 -2.58
CA TRP A 4 1.25 8.96 -3.37
C TRP A 4 -0.20 8.53 -3.53
N LEU A 5 -0.95 8.54 -2.43
CA LEU A 5 -2.36 8.14 -2.46
C LEU A 5 -3.21 9.17 -3.16
N ASP A 6 -2.90 10.45 -2.98
CA ASP A 6 -3.61 11.51 -3.68
C ASP A 6 -3.39 11.42 -5.18
N GLN A 7 -2.16 11.13 -5.61
CA GLN A 7 -1.87 10.92 -7.02
C GLN A 7 -2.60 9.69 -7.56
N ALA A 8 -2.64 8.60 -6.78
CA ALA A 8 -3.35 7.40 -7.17
C ALA A 8 -4.85 7.68 -7.38
N GLN A 9 -5.45 8.44 -6.46
CA GLN A 9 -6.86 8.79 -6.58
C GLN A 9 -7.14 9.69 -7.78
N ARG A 10 -6.25 10.64 -8.06
CA ARG A 10 -6.39 11.49 -9.24
C ARG A 10 -6.33 10.67 -10.52
N LEU A 11 -5.44 9.69 -10.59
CA LEU A 11 -5.36 8.82 -11.75
C LEU A 11 -6.64 8.00 -11.94
N LEU A 12 -7.23 7.53 -10.87
CA LEU A 12 -8.49 6.78 -10.93
C LEU A 12 -9.64 7.62 -11.46
N CYS A 13 -9.61 8.92 -11.20
CA CYS A 13 -10.63 9.84 -11.69
C CYS A 13 -10.44 10.21 -13.16
N THR A 14 -9.28 9.92 -13.74
CA THR A 14 -8.97 10.22 -15.12
C THR A 14 -9.44 9.08 -16.00
N GLY A 15 -10.45 9.29 -16.81
CA GLY A 15 -10.86 8.29 -17.79
C GLY A 15 -9.85 8.23 -18.92
N GLY A 16 -9.80 7.12 -19.65
CA GLY A 16 -8.96 7.11 -20.81
C GLY A 16 -8.62 5.75 -21.39
N GLU A 17 -7.92 5.81 -22.50
CA GLU A 17 -7.65 4.67 -23.35
C GLU A 17 -6.68 3.66 -22.75
N ALA A 18 -5.85 4.08 -21.81
CA ALA A 18 -4.82 3.23 -21.22
C ALA A 18 -5.19 2.81 -19.82
N ALA A 19 -6.43 2.35 -19.62
CA ALA A 19 -6.92 1.97 -18.30
C ALA A 19 -6.02 0.93 -17.61
N ALA A 20 -5.56 -0.07 -18.37
CA ALA A 20 -4.68 -1.10 -17.81
C ALA A 20 -3.37 -0.50 -17.29
N HIS A 21 -2.76 0.36 -18.09
CA HIS A 21 -1.52 1.02 -17.71
C HIS A 21 -1.74 1.97 -16.52
N ARG A 22 -2.82 2.73 -16.59
CA ARG A 22 -3.21 3.63 -15.50
C ARG A 22 -3.38 2.85 -14.19
N ASN A 23 -4.06 1.72 -14.23
CA ASN A 23 -4.33 0.93 -13.02
C ASN A 23 -3.06 0.31 -12.45
N ARG A 24 -2.11 -0.09 -13.29
CA ARG A 24 -0.81 -0.52 -12.80
C ARG A 24 -0.07 0.61 -12.09
N SER A 25 -0.14 1.80 -12.67
CA SER A 25 0.48 2.98 -12.05
C SER A 25 -0.19 3.33 -10.71
N VAL A 26 -1.52 3.19 -10.62
CA VAL A 26 -2.24 3.39 -9.37
C VAL A 26 -1.75 2.42 -8.30
N CYS A 27 -1.61 1.15 -8.64
CA CYS A 27 -1.12 0.15 -7.69
C CYS A 27 0.32 0.43 -7.27
N TRP A 28 1.16 0.87 -8.20
CA TRP A 28 2.53 1.23 -7.88
C TRP A 28 2.59 2.40 -6.90
N LEU A 29 1.78 3.43 -7.15
CA LEU A 29 1.70 4.59 -6.26
C LEU A 29 1.14 4.20 -4.88
N ALA A 30 0.14 3.34 -4.84
CA ALA A 30 -0.42 2.86 -3.58
C ALA A 30 0.62 2.08 -2.78
N ARG A 31 1.43 1.29 -3.44
CA ARG A 31 2.52 0.55 -2.79
C ARG A 31 3.56 1.50 -2.21
N ALA A 32 3.95 2.52 -2.97
CA ALA A 32 4.88 3.53 -2.46
C ALA A 32 4.31 4.25 -1.24
N GLY A 33 3.00 4.55 -1.29
CA GLY A 33 2.31 5.15 -0.15
C GLY A 33 2.28 4.24 1.06
N LEU A 34 2.06 2.95 0.85
CA LEU A 34 2.07 1.97 1.92
C LEU A 34 3.45 1.91 2.60
N GLU A 35 4.50 1.87 1.81
CA GLU A 35 5.86 1.84 2.34
C GLU A 35 6.14 3.09 3.19
N TYR A 36 5.69 4.24 2.72
CA TYR A 36 5.83 5.48 3.47
C TYR A 36 5.06 5.44 4.80
N ILE A 37 3.82 4.98 4.75
CA ILE A 37 2.98 4.88 5.96
C ILE A 37 3.61 3.95 6.99
N VAL A 38 4.10 2.81 6.55
CA VAL A 38 4.74 1.84 7.46
C VAL A 38 5.95 2.45 8.13
N ARG A 39 6.81 3.12 7.37
CA ARG A 39 7.98 3.79 7.94
C ARG A 39 7.59 4.86 8.95
N ASP A 40 6.53 5.61 8.63
CA ASP A 40 6.07 6.67 9.51
C ASP A 40 5.52 6.10 10.82
N LEU A 41 4.73 5.04 10.73
CA LEU A 41 4.21 4.35 11.91
C LEU A 41 5.33 3.79 12.79
N LEU A 42 6.34 3.21 12.18
CA LEU A 42 7.47 2.65 12.92
C LEU A 42 8.31 3.75 13.56
N ARG A 43 8.53 4.85 12.85
CA ARG A 43 9.27 5.98 13.40
C ARG A 43 8.55 6.56 14.60
N ASP A 44 7.22 6.70 14.51
CA ASP A 44 6.42 7.20 15.63
C ASP A 44 6.49 6.30 16.84
N ALA A 45 6.72 5.02 16.62
CA ALA A 45 6.87 4.03 17.71
C ALA A 45 8.31 3.91 18.21
N GLY A 46 9.23 4.69 17.64
CA GLY A 46 10.63 4.68 18.07
C GLY A 46 11.53 3.70 17.32
N TYR A 47 11.05 3.11 16.23
CA TYR A 47 11.83 2.18 15.43
C TYR A 47 12.44 2.88 14.23
N GLU A 48 13.74 2.73 14.07
CA GLU A 48 14.42 3.17 12.84
C GLU A 48 14.79 1.94 12.05
N VAL A 49 13.98 1.61 11.06
CA VAL A 49 14.13 0.35 10.34
C VAL A 49 15.03 0.46 9.12
N GLY A 50 15.31 1.68 8.64
CA GLY A 50 16.21 1.87 7.51
C GLY A 50 15.79 1.02 6.32
N GLU A 51 16.68 0.14 5.88
CA GLU A 51 16.44 -0.76 4.76
C GLU A 51 16.02 -2.16 5.21
N ALA A 52 15.39 -2.26 6.37
CA ALA A 52 14.94 -3.55 6.88
C ALA A 52 13.96 -4.20 5.90
N SER A 53 13.97 -5.53 5.89
CA SER A 53 13.05 -6.30 5.05
C SER A 53 11.60 -6.05 5.45
N ARG A 54 10.68 -6.37 4.53
CA ARG A 54 9.25 -6.29 4.82
C ARG A 54 8.90 -7.13 6.05
N ARG A 55 9.44 -8.34 6.16
CA ARG A 55 9.19 -9.21 7.31
C ARG A 55 9.60 -8.55 8.62
N THR A 56 10.78 -7.93 8.65
CA THR A 56 11.26 -7.24 9.85
C THR A 56 10.35 -6.07 10.19
N GLN A 57 9.96 -5.29 9.19
CA GLN A 57 9.05 -4.17 9.42
C GLN A 57 7.70 -4.62 9.98
N LEU A 58 7.14 -5.73 9.45
CA LEU A 58 5.89 -6.26 9.96
C LEU A 58 6.01 -6.75 11.39
N SER A 59 7.13 -7.39 11.73
CA SER A 59 7.39 -7.82 13.11
C SER A 59 7.45 -6.63 14.07
N CYS A 60 8.08 -5.56 13.63
CA CYS A 60 8.16 -4.34 14.43
C CYS A 60 6.79 -3.68 14.60
N LEU A 61 5.96 -3.69 13.55
CA LEU A 61 4.59 -3.18 13.65
C LEU A 61 3.78 -3.98 14.66
N GLU A 62 3.90 -5.30 14.61
CA GLU A 62 3.20 -6.15 15.58
C GLU A 62 3.65 -5.85 16.99
N ALA A 63 4.94 -5.75 17.24
CA ALA A 63 5.47 -5.46 18.56
C ALA A 63 5.02 -4.09 19.06
N ALA A 64 5.00 -3.09 18.18
CA ALA A 64 4.71 -1.72 18.56
C ALA A 64 3.22 -1.46 18.79
N TYR A 65 2.36 -2.10 18.02
CA TYR A 65 0.94 -1.72 17.96
C TYR A 65 -0.03 -2.81 18.39
N HIS A 66 0.43 -3.99 18.81
CA HIS A 66 -0.47 -5.12 19.08
C HIS A 66 -1.53 -4.81 20.14
N ARG A 67 -1.29 -3.89 21.04
CA ARG A 67 -2.27 -3.52 22.08
C ARG A 67 -3.30 -2.52 21.58
N ARG A 68 -2.84 -1.51 20.85
CA ARG A 68 -3.72 -0.42 20.40
C ARG A 68 -4.45 -0.77 19.12
N GLN A 69 -3.78 -1.46 18.23
CA GLN A 69 -4.31 -1.83 16.92
C GLN A 69 -3.89 -3.25 16.60
N PRO A 70 -4.56 -4.24 17.21
CA PRO A 70 -4.11 -5.64 17.09
C PRO A 70 -4.15 -6.19 15.66
N GLN A 71 -4.89 -5.54 14.76
CA GLN A 71 -5.00 -6.01 13.37
C GLN A 71 -4.12 -5.23 12.40
N LEU A 72 -3.38 -4.25 12.89
CA LEU A 72 -2.61 -3.37 12.02
C LEU A 72 -1.57 -4.14 11.19
N ALA A 73 -0.78 -4.99 11.82
CA ALA A 73 0.25 -5.75 11.11
C ALA A 73 -0.36 -6.70 10.08
N ALA A 74 -1.46 -7.37 10.43
CA ALA A 74 -2.14 -8.28 9.51
C ALA A 74 -2.74 -7.53 8.32
N ARG A 75 -3.34 -6.39 8.56
CA ARG A 75 -3.91 -5.56 7.48
C ARG A 75 -2.81 -5.01 6.57
N THR A 76 -1.69 -4.62 7.15
CA THR A 76 -0.54 -4.14 6.40
C THR A 76 0.04 -5.26 5.53
N GLU A 77 0.17 -6.45 6.08
CA GLU A 77 0.65 -7.61 5.33
C GLU A 77 -0.28 -7.93 4.15
N TYR A 78 -1.58 -7.91 4.40
CA TYR A 78 -2.56 -8.15 3.34
C TYR A 78 -2.42 -7.11 2.21
N ALA A 79 -2.33 -5.84 2.57
CA ALA A 79 -2.19 -4.78 1.58
C ALA A 79 -0.90 -4.93 0.78
N TRP A 80 0.19 -5.24 1.46
CA TRP A 80 1.49 -5.41 0.81
C TRP A 80 1.47 -6.58 -0.18
N ALA A 81 0.91 -7.71 0.23
CA ALA A 81 0.81 -8.88 -0.64
C ALA A 81 -0.07 -8.59 -1.86
N ALA A 82 -1.21 -7.95 -1.65
CA ALA A 82 -2.12 -7.62 -2.74
C ALA A 82 -1.50 -6.64 -3.73
N LEU A 83 -0.84 -5.61 -3.23
CA LEU A 83 -0.18 -4.62 -4.09
C LEU A 83 1.03 -5.20 -4.82
N SER A 84 1.77 -6.09 -4.18
CA SER A 84 2.89 -6.76 -4.83
C SER A 84 2.41 -7.62 -5.99
N ARG A 85 1.32 -8.36 -5.82
CA ARG A 85 0.74 -9.14 -6.91
C ARG A 85 0.30 -8.25 -8.05
N ALA A 86 -0.38 -7.15 -7.74
CA ALA A 86 -0.87 -6.23 -8.75
C ALA A 86 0.26 -5.52 -9.49
N SER A 87 1.38 -5.24 -8.81
CA SER A 87 2.52 -4.54 -9.40
C SER A 87 3.40 -5.44 -10.25
N HIS A 88 3.35 -6.76 -10.04
CA HIS A 88 4.21 -7.72 -10.74
C HIS A 88 3.42 -8.55 -11.76
N GLN A 89 2.43 -7.97 -12.37
CA GLN A 89 1.67 -8.67 -13.39
C GLN A 89 2.50 -8.92 -14.64
N HIS A 90 2.36 -10.14 -15.15
CA HIS A 90 2.96 -10.51 -16.42
C HIS A 90 2.06 -10.10 -17.59
N ALA A 91 2.61 -10.14 -18.80
CA ALA A 91 1.89 -9.71 -20.00
C ALA A 91 0.60 -10.51 -20.24
N TYR A 92 0.51 -11.71 -19.70
CA TYR A 92 -0.64 -12.59 -19.91
C TYR A 92 -1.72 -12.45 -18.85
N GLU A 93 -1.46 -11.71 -17.79
CA GLU A 93 -2.41 -11.55 -16.71
C GLU A 93 -3.24 -10.30 -16.92
N LEU A 94 -4.47 -10.37 -16.45
CA LEU A 94 -5.36 -9.22 -16.51
C LEU A 94 -4.87 -8.12 -15.58
N SER A 95 -4.99 -6.88 -16.04
CA SER A 95 -4.68 -5.73 -15.21
C SER A 95 -5.68 -5.62 -14.06
N PRO A 96 -5.29 -5.01 -12.92
CA PRO A 96 -6.26 -4.74 -11.87
C PRO A 96 -7.43 -3.91 -12.39
N THR A 97 -8.63 -4.22 -11.93
CA THR A 97 -9.81 -3.45 -12.29
C THR A 97 -9.82 -2.12 -11.53
N ASP A 98 -10.65 -1.19 -11.99
CA ASP A 98 -10.83 0.08 -11.29
C ASP A 98 -11.30 -0.15 -9.86
N ASP A 99 -12.23 -1.09 -9.65
CA ASP A 99 -12.75 -1.38 -8.31
C ASP A 99 -11.67 -1.98 -7.42
N GLU A 100 -10.84 -2.86 -7.94
CA GLU A 100 -9.71 -3.40 -7.18
C GLU A 100 -8.74 -2.30 -6.78
N CYS A 101 -8.44 -1.38 -7.71
CA CYS A 101 -7.56 -0.26 -7.43
C CYS A 101 -8.14 0.64 -6.34
N ARG A 102 -9.43 0.96 -6.43
CA ARG A 102 -10.10 1.78 -5.40
C ARG A 102 -10.06 1.10 -4.05
N HIS A 103 -10.31 -0.20 -4.03
CA HIS A 103 -10.26 -0.97 -2.80
C HIS A 103 -8.86 -0.94 -2.17
N LEU A 104 -7.83 -1.15 -2.97
CA LEU A 104 -6.46 -1.16 -2.47
C LEU A 104 -6.01 0.21 -1.97
N VAL A 105 -6.35 1.28 -2.70
CA VAL A 105 -6.05 2.64 -2.27
C VAL A 105 -6.75 2.95 -0.94
N ALA A 106 -8.03 2.58 -0.84
CA ALA A 106 -8.79 2.79 0.39
C ALA A 106 -8.20 2.00 1.56
N LEU A 107 -7.78 0.77 1.31
CA LEU A 107 -7.16 -0.06 2.33
C LEU A 107 -5.87 0.57 2.86
N VAL A 108 -5.01 1.02 1.95
CA VAL A 108 -3.76 1.68 2.35
C VAL A 108 -4.06 2.96 3.13
N ARG A 109 -5.01 3.76 2.66
CA ARG A 109 -5.39 4.99 3.33
C ARG A 109 -5.91 4.72 4.74
N SER A 110 -6.61 3.61 4.94
CA SER A 110 -7.13 3.24 6.26
C SER A 110 -6.05 2.88 7.27
N LEU A 111 -4.82 2.62 6.82
CA LEU A 111 -3.71 2.34 7.72
C LEU A 111 -3.09 3.61 8.29
N GLN A 112 -3.40 4.76 7.74
CA GLN A 112 -2.98 6.03 8.31
C GLN A 112 -3.78 6.28 9.58
N THR A 113 -3.12 6.65 10.64
CA THR A 113 -3.76 6.92 11.93
C THR A 113 -3.63 8.39 12.32
#